data_78d01c8eda07593efb56986da6ddb14c
#
_entry.id   78d01c8eda07593efb56986da6ddb14c
#
_cell.length_a   1.000
_cell.length_b   1.000
_cell.length_c   1.000
_cell.angle_alpha   90.00
_cell.angle_beta   90.00
_cell.angle_gamma   90.00
#
_symmetry.space_group_name_H-M   'P 1'
#
loop_
_entity.id
_entity.type
_entity.pdbx_description
1 polymer ?
#
loop_
_entity_poly.entity_id
_entity_poly.type
_entity_poly.pdbx_seq_one_letter_code
_entity_poly.pdbx_strand_id
1 'polypeptide(L)'
;MRNILKLIALNLFLLLSMASFAQDSNTFLIETNRGNITIEVYPKKAPKTVANFKKYVSNGFYNGLIFHRVISSFMIQGGGFDKNMMQKQTNDPIINESSNGLKNTAYTLAMARTNDPNSATSQFFINLIDNGFLNYTGKSSSKIGYCVFGSVIEGKDIVDKIGKFKTHTKNGQSDVPIKKVVIKSIKQR
;
A
#
# COMPACT_ATOMS: atom_id res chain seq x y z
N MET A 1 37.56 -46.24 -4.86
CA MET A 1 37.48 -44.88 -5.43
C MET A 1 36.18 -44.65 -6.21
N ARG A 2 35.71 -45.55 -7.06
CA ARG A 2 34.49 -45.32 -7.92
C ARG A 2 33.18 -45.16 -7.12
N ASN A 3 33.06 -45.76 -5.94
CA ASN A 3 31.87 -45.68 -5.11
C ASN A 3 31.85 -44.41 -4.24
N ILE A 4 33.02 -43.87 -3.87
CA ILE A 4 33.15 -42.61 -3.08
C ILE A 4 32.77 -41.42 -3.97
N LEU A 5 33.20 -41.43 -5.26
CA LEU A 5 32.79 -40.36 -6.21
C LEU A 5 31.27 -40.31 -6.44
N LYS A 6 30.59 -41.50 -6.48
CA LYS A 6 29.14 -41.56 -6.62
C LYS A 6 28.40 -41.03 -5.36
N LEU A 7 28.92 -41.26 -4.18
CA LEU A 7 28.34 -40.68 -2.93
C LEU A 7 28.52 -39.18 -2.85
N ILE A 8 29.66 -38.64 -3.28
CA ILE A 8 29.94 -37.20 -3.30
C ILE A 8 29.02 -36.50 -4.33
N ALA A 9 28.85 -37.07 -5.52
CA ALA A 9 27.96 -36.54 -6.55
C ALA A 9 26.48 -36.56 -6.10
N LEU A 10 26.04 -37.58 -5.37
CA LEU A 10 24.67 -37.68 -4.87
C LEU A 10 24.39 -36.65 -3.76
N ASN A 11 25.37 -36.41 -2.86
CA ASN A 11 25.22 -35.37 -1.82
C ASN A 11 25.28 -33.95 -2.38
N LEU A 12 26.06 -33.70 -3.44
CA LEU A 12 26.11 -32.39 -4.10
C LEU A 12 24.78 -32.07 -4.85
N PHE A 13 24.13 -33.11 -5.39
CA PHE A 13 22.82 -32.95 -6.04
C PHE A 13 21.68 -32.69 -5.05
N LEU A 14 21.75 -33.26 -3.84
CA LEU A 14 20.78 -33.00 -2.77
C LEU A 14 20.91 -31.57 -2.18
N LEU A 15 22.12 -31.02 -2.17
CA LEU A 15 22.35 -29.63 -1.69
C LEU A 15 21.91 -28.55 -2.68
N LEU A 16 21.85 -28.85 -3.99
CA LEU A 16 21.35 -27.92 -5.00
C LEU A 16 19.80 -27.82 -5.05
N SER A 17 19.08 -28.77 -4.43
CA SER A 17 17.60 -28.78 -4.50
C SER A 17 16.91 -27.94 -3.42
N MET A 18 17.65 -27.26 -2.55
CA MET A 18 17.09 -26.38 -1.49
C MET A 18 17.29 -24.89 -1.76
N ALA A 19 17.48 -24.48 -3.02
CA ALA A 19 17.19 -23.12 -3.40
C ALA A 19 15.66 -22.95 -3.39
N SER A 20 15.08 -22.83 -2.18
CA SER A 20 13.73 -22.35 -2.01
C SER A 20 13.70 -20.96 -2.65
N PHE A 21 13.15 -20.85 -3.86
CA PHE A 21 12.74 -19.56 -4.40
C PHE A 21 11.75 -19.01 -3.40
N ALA A 22 12.22 -18.16 -2.50
CA ALA A 22 11.34 -17.32 -1.72
C ALA A 22 10.49 -16.56 -2.74
N GLN A 23 9.31 -17.07 -3.01
CA GLN A 23 8.34 -16.41 -3.89
C GLN A 23 8.11 -15.03 -3.25
N ASP A 24 8.51 -13.96 -3.96
CA ASP A 24 8.36 -12.59 -3.46
C ASP A 24 6.87 -12.35 -3.18
N SER A 25 6.50 -12.53 -1.91
CA SER A 25 5.10 -12.44 -1.48
C SER A 25 4.58 -11.05 -1.81
N ASN A 26 3.38 -10.98 -2.38
CA ASN A 26 2.68 -9.71 -2.63
C ASN A 26 1.75 -9.32 -1.49
N THR A 27 1.83 -10.04 -0.37
CA THR A 27 1.01 -9.81 0.82
C THR A 27 1.78 -9.01 1.86
N PHE A 28 1.12 -8.01 2.44
CA PHE A 28 1.69 -7.12 3.46
C PHE A 28 0.76 -6.99 4.64
N LEU A 29 1.33 -6.96 5.84
CA LEU A 29 0.64 -6.67 7.09
C LEU A 29 0.86 -5.21 7.48
N ILE A 30 -0.20 -4.43 7.55
CA ILE A 30 -0.24 -3.08 8.12
C ILE A 30 -0.66 -3.22 9.58
N GLU A 31 0.29 -3.11 10.50
CA GLU A 31 0.03 -3.11 11.93
C GLU A 31 -0.34 -1.70 12.39
N THR A 32 -1.53 -1.52 12.94
CA THR A 32 -1.96 -0.22 13.47
C THR A 32 -2.24 -0.29 14.97
N ASN A 33 -2.39 0.87 15.60
CA ASN A 33 -2.89 0.95 16.98
C ASN A 33 -4.41 0.69 17.09
N ARG A 34 -5.08 0.34 15.99
CA ARG A 34 -6.53 0.05 15.91
C ARG A 34 -6.85 -1.37 15.49
N GLY A 35 -5.84 -2.14 15.13
CA GLY A 35 -5.91 -3.49 14.62
C GLY A 35 -5.05 -3.68 13.39
N ASN A 36 -4.99 -4.90 12.91
CA ASN A 36 -4.17 -5.30 11.78
C ASN A 36 -5.00 -5.31 10.50
N ILE A 37 -4.38 -4.90 9.39
CA ILE A 37 -4.96 -4.91 8.05
C ILE A 37 -3.98 -5.67 7.15
N THR A 38 -4.42 -6.76 6.55
CA THR A 38 -3.62 -7.51 5.58
C THR A 38 -4.04 -7.08 4.18
N ILE A 39 -3.07 -6.72 3.36
CA ILE A 39 -3.27 -6.28 1.97
C ILE A 39 -2.52 -7.19 1.01
N GLU A 40 -3.06 -7.35 -0.20
CA GLU A 40 -2.37 -7.91 -1.35
C GLU A 40 -2.12 -6.80 -2.37
N VAL A 41 -0.91 -6.73 -2.94
CA VAL A 41 -0.56 -5.77 -3.99
C VAL A 41 -0.41 -6.46 -5.35
N TYR A 42 -0.59 -5.72 -6.44
CA TYR A 42 -0.71 -6.25 -7.80
C TYR A 42 0.44 -5.81 -8.72
N PRO A 43 1.66 -6.39 -8.58
CA PRO A 43 2.84 -5.95 -9.34
C PRO A 43 2.70 -6.14 -10.87
N LYS A 44 1.90 -7.11 -11.31
CA LYS A 44 1.62 -7.30 -12.76
C LYS A 44 0.72 -6.21 -13.34
N LYS A 45 -0.08 -5.53 -12.51
CA LYS A 45 -1.02 -4.47 -12.92
C LYS A 45 -0.48 -3.06 -12.69
N ALA A 46 0.32 -2.88 -11.65
CA ALA A 46 0.89 -1.59 -11.26
C ALA A 46 2.36 -1.75 -10.85
N PRO A 47 3.26 -2.15 -11.77
CA PRO A 47 4.63 -2.53 -11.44
C PRO A 47 5.43 -1.39 -10.80
N LYS A 48 5.35 -0.16 -11.32
CA LYS A 48 6.07 1.00 -10.77
C LYS A 48 5.51 1.41 -9.41
N THR A 49 4.20 1.41 -9.27
CA THR A 49 3.51 1.75 -8.03
C THR A 49 3.83 0.74 -6.92
N VAL A 50 3.77 -0.55 -7.23
CA VAL A 50 4.10 -1.60 -6.26
C VAL A 50 5.59 -1.57 -5.90
N ALA A 51 6.49 -1.38 -6.85
CA ALA A 51 7.93 -1.24 -6.56
C ALA A 51 8.20 -0.05 -5.64
N ASN A 52 7.57 1.09 -5.87
CA ASN A 52 7.65 2.28 -5.01
C ASN A 52 7.12 1.99 -3.60
N PHE A 53 5.95 1.36 -3.48
CA PHE A 53 5.38 0.96 -2.18
C PHE A 53 6.32 0.01 -1.43
N LYS A 54 6.82 -1.05 -2.08
CA LYS A 54 7.79 -2.00 -1.51
C LYS A 54 9.06 -1.29 -1.02
N LYS A 55 9.59 -0.33 -1.78
CA LYS A 55 10.77 0.46 -1.39
C LYS A 55 10.51 1.27 -0.12
N TYR A 56 9.35 1.91 0.03
CA TYR A 56 8.99 2.60 1.27
C TYR A 56 8.83 1.62 2.44
N VAL A 57 8.23 0.46 2.22
CA VAL A 57 8.06 -0.58 3.25
C VAL A 57 9.42 -1.10 3.72
N SER A 58 10.32 -1.47 2.81
CA SER A 58 11.65 -2.00 3.15
C SER A 58 12.51 -1.02 3.97
N ASN A 59 12.33 0.28 3.73
CA ASN A 59 13.02 1.34 4.47
C ASN A 59 12.31 1.72 5.79
N GLY A 60 11.25 1.02 6.20
CA GLY A 60 10.47 1.34 7.39
C GLY A 60 9.84 2.74 7.35
N PHE A 61 9.65 3.31 6.15
CA PHE A 61 9.18 4.68 5.96
C PHE A 61 7.86 4.95 6.65
N TYR A 62 6.93 4.00 6.60
CA TYR A 62 5.58 4.14 7.14
C TYR A 62 5.49 4.05 8.66
N ASN A 63 6.55 3.61 9.34
CA ASN A 63 6.55 3.43 10.80
C ASN A 63 6.34 4.78 11.51
N GLY A 64 5.33 4.84 12.37
CA GLY A 64 4.94 6.04 13.11
C GLY A 64 4.09 7.04 12.33
N LEU A 65 3.87 6.83 11.02
CA LEU A 65 2.96 7.64 10.23
C LEU A 65 1.50 7.32 10.57
N ILE A 66 0.58 8.20 10.18
CA ILE A 66 -0.84 8.07 10.50
C ILE A 66 -1.71 7.97 9.25
N PHE A 67 -2.89 7.40 9.43
CA PHE A 67 -4.01 7.72 8.56
C PHE A 67 -4.51 9.10 8.98
N HIS A 68 -4.10 10.12 8.24
CA HIS A 68 -4.29 11.53 8.59
C HIS A 68 -5.60 12.12 8.09
N ARG A 69 -6.28 11.46 7.15
CA ARG A 69 -7.55 11.90 6.57
C ARG A 69 -8.53 10.74 6.49
N VAL A 70 -9.72 10.95 7.04
CA VAL A 70 -10.81 9.97 7.06
C VAL A 70 -12.09 10.66 6.63
N ILE A 71 -12.68 10.21 5.54
CA ILE A 71 -14.01 10.66 5.10
C ILE A 71 -14.93 9.44 5.08
N SER A 72 -15.92 9.45 5.95
CA SER A 72 -16.93 8.39 6.02
C SER A 72 -17.62 8.21 4.67
N SER A 73 -17.91 6.97 4.31
CA SER A 73 -18.50 6.62 3.00
C SER A 73 -17.68 7.09 1.78
N PHE A 74 -16.36 7.25 1.96
CA PHE A 74 -15.45 7.55 0.86
C PHE A 74 -14.14 6.77 0.98
N MET A 75 -13.20 7.22 1.85
CA MET A 75 -11.87 6.59 1.98
C MET A 75 -11.19 6.92 3.30
N ILE A 76 -10.14 6.15 3.63
CA ILE A 76 -9.16 6.49 4.65
C ILE A 76 -7.79 6.65 3.98
N GLN A 77 -7.10 7.79 4.21
CA GLN A 77 -5.82 8.13 3.56
C GLN A 77 -4.71 8.27 4.59
N GLY A 78 -3.54 7.70 4.26
CA GLY A 78 -2.38 7.71 5.14
C GLY A 78 -1.05 7.69 4.39
N GLY A 79 0.06 7.51 5.13
CA GLY A 79 1.38 7.29 4.56
C GLY A 79 2.18 8.54 4.19
N GLY A 80 1.80 9.73 4.70
CA GLY A 80 2.53 10.96 4.42
C GLY A 80 2.88 11.80 5.63
N PHE A 81 2.13 11.69 6.72
CA PHE A 81 2.24 12.54 7.90
C PHE A 81 2.47 11.74 9.17
N ASP A 82 3.25 12.30 10.08
CA ASP A 82 3.43 11.77 11.43
C ASP A 82 2.28 12.17 12.38
N LYS A 83 2.35 11.74 13.64
CA LYS A 83 1.36 12.04 14.68
C LYS A 83 1.21 13.54 15.00
N ASN A 84 2.18 14.38 14.61
CA ASN A 84 2.17 15.82 14.82
C ASN A 84 1.69 16.57 13.55
N MET A 85 1.28 15.85 12.51
CA MET A 85 0.90 16.39 11.19
C MET A 85 2.09 17.03 10.45
N MET A 86 3.32 16.57 10.73
CA MET A 86 4.51 16.92 9.96
C MET A 86 4.63 15.96 8.78
N GLN A 87 4.73 16.52 7.58
CA GLN A 87 4.91 15.72 6.37
C GLN A 87 6.34 15.14 6.35
N LYS A 88 6.44 13.83 6.11
CA LYS A 88 7.73 13.17 5.98
C LYS A 88 8.27 13.34 4.57
N GLN A 89 9.58 13.61 4.44
CA GLN A 89 10.24 13.76 3.15
C GLN A 89 10.15 12.46 2.34
N THR A 90 9.79 12.59 1.07
CA THR A 90 9.56 11.46 0.15
C THR A 90 10.65 11.34 -0.90
N ASN A 91 10.67 10.20 -1.59
CA ASN A 91 11.40 10.06 -2.86
C ASN A 91 10.68 10.86 -3.97
N ASP A 92 11.29 10.90 -5.17
CA ASP A 92 10.68 11.49 -6.36
C ASP A 92 9.32 10.84 -6.70
N PRO A 93 8.43 11.61 -7.34
CA PRO A 93 7.13 11.12 -7.77
C PRO A 93 7.25 10.00 -8.81
N ILE A 94 6.18 9.21 -8.92
CA ILE A 94 6.08 8.11 -9.88
C ILE A 94 5.03 8.38 -10.95
N ILE A 95 5.19 7.74 -12.11
CA ILE A 95 4.20 7.78 -13.19
C ILE A 95 2.91 7.09 -12.72
N ASN A 96 1.78 7.67 -13.06
CA ASN A 96 0.45 7.16 -12.77
C ASN A 96 0.12 5.95 -13.66
N GLU A 97 -0.18 4.81 -13.05
CA GLU A 97 -0.56 3.58 -13.73
C GLU A 97 -2.08 3.30 -13.66
N SER A 98 -2.93 4.32 -13.48
CA SER A 98 -4.38 4.15 -13.32
C SER A 98 -5.09 3.53 -14.54
N SER A 99 -4.47 3.55 -15.71
CA SER A 99 -4.97 2.88 -16.92
C SER A 99 -4.83 1.36 -16.91
N ASN A 100 -4.44 0.77 -15.78
CA ASN A 100 -4.16 -0.66 -15.61
C ASN A 100 -5.41 -1.57 -15.58
N GLY A 101 -6.61 -0.99 -15.75
CA GLY A 101 -7.89 -1.69 -15.78
C GLY A 101 -8.52 -1.96 -14.41
N LEU A 102 -7.80 -1.70 -13.31
CA LEU A 102 -8.35 -1.83 -11.96
C LEU A 102 -9.29 -0.66 -11.64
N LYS A 103 -10.25 -0.93 -10.76
CA LYS A 103 -11.28 0.05 -10.35
C LYS A 103 -11.15 0.38 -8.87
N ASN A 104 -11.50 1.62 -8.51
CA ASN A 104 -11.58 2.07 -7.12
C ASN A 104 -12.86 1.54 -6.46
N THR A 105 -12.93 0.23 -6.28
CA THR A 105 -14.01 -0.43 -5.54
C THR A 105 -13.71 -0.49 -4.05
N ALA A 106 -14.71 -0.82 -3.23
CA ALA A 106 -14.54 -0.96 -1.78
C ALA A 106 -13.33 -1.85 -1.42
N TYR A 107 -12.56 -1.41 -0.43
CA TYR A 107 -11.36 -2.05 0.10
C TYR A 107 -10.15 -2.12 -0.86
N THR A 108 -10.20 -1.48 -2.04
CA THR A 108 -8.99 -1.34 -2.87
C THR A 108 -8.07 -0.25 -2.32
N LEU A 109 -6.76 -0.44 -2.54
CA LEU A 109 -5.71 0.54 -2.24
C LEU A 109 -5.36 1.31 -3.50
N ALA A 110 -5.33 2.64 -3.42
CA ALA A 110 -4.90 3.49 -4.52
C ALA A 110 -3.92 4.58 -4.04
N MET A 111 -3.06 5.05 -4.96
CA MET A 111 -2.12 6.14 -4.67
C MET A 111 -2.83 7.47 -4.59
N ALA A 112 -2.59 8.21 -3.52
CA ALA A 112 -2.96 9.62 -3.45
C ALA A 112 -2.00 10.47 -4.31
N ARG A 113 -2.51 11.56 -4.86
CA ARG A 113 -1.78 12.49 -5.73
C ARG A 113 -2.37 13.90 -5.65
N THR A 114 -1.64 14.87 -6.13
CA THR A 114 -2.13 16.24 -6.36
C THR A 114 -2.92 16.31 -7.68
N ASN A 115 -3.20 17.51 -8.18
CA ASN A 115 -3.81 17.71 -9.50
C ASN A 115 -2.91 17.23 -10.65
N ASP A 116 -1.59 17.19 -10.45
CA ASP A 116 -0.68 16.54 -11.39
C ASP A 116 -0.86 15.02 -11.31
N PRO A 117 -1.23 14.37 -12.41
CA PRO A 117 -1.41 12.91 -12.43
C PRO A 117 -0.18 12.12 -11.99
N ASN A 118 1.03 12.63 -12.23
CA ASN A 118 2.30 11.95 -11.94
C ASN A 118 2.97 12.46 -10.65
N SER A 119 2.20 12.96 -9.70
CA SER A 119 2.72 13.51 -8.43
C SER A 119 2.67 12.53 -7.25
N ALA A 120 2.25 11.29 -7.46
CA ALA A 120 2.17 10.30 -6.38
C ALA A 120 3.56 9.96 -5.83
N THR A 121 3.68 9.91 -4.50
CA THR A 121 4.93 9.53 -3.81
C THR A 121 4.71 8.39 -2.84
N SER A 122 4.41 8.67 -1.56
CA SER A 122 4.25 7.67 -0.49
C SER A 122 2.81 7.49 -0.04
N GLN A 123 1.95 8.50 -0.22
CA GLN A 123 0.61 8.48 0.33
C GLN A 123 -0.31 7.56 -0.47
N PHE A 124 -1.12 6.81 0.25
CA PHE A 124 -2.15 5.93 -0.31
C PHE A 124 -3.45 6.07 0.45
N PHE A 125 -4.53 5.61 -0.16
CA PHE A 125 -5.83 5.51 0.51
C PHE A 125 -6.46 4.15 0.29
N ILE A 126 -7.35 3.77 1.21
CA ILE A 126 -8.18 2.58 1.13
C ILE A 126 -9.62 3.06 0.90
N ASN A 127 -10.23 2.62 -0.18
CA ASN A 127 -11.61 2.92 -0.51
C ASN A 127 -12.56 2.25 0.50
N LEU A 128 -13.52 2.98 1.05
CA LEU A 128 -14.56 2.44 1.94
C LEU A 128 -15.79 1.94 1.16
N ILE A 129 -16.00 2.50 0.00
CA ILE A 129 -17.10 2.18 -0.91
C ILE A 129 -16.57 2.13 -2.35
N ASP A 130 -17.45 1.83 -3.30
CA ASP A 130 -17.15 1.94 -4.72
C ASP A 130 -17.09 3.40 -5.15
N ASN A 131 -15.89 3.89 -5.42
CA ASN A 131 -15.62 5.26 -5.82
C ASN A 131 -15.36 5.36 -7.33
N GLY A 132 -16.35 5.04 -8.14
CA GLY A 132 -16.25 4.95 -9.59
C GLY A 132 -15.75 6.24 -10.27
N PHE A 133 -15.98 7.41 -9.67
CA PHE A 133 -15.50 8.71 -10.15
C PHE A 133 -13.97 8.88 -10.05
N LEU A 134 -13.29 8.05 -9.28
CA LEU A 134 -11.82 8.00 -9.18
C LEU A 134 -11.18 7.12 -10.25
N ASN A 135 -11.96 6.43 -11.07
CA ASN A 135 -11.44 5.53 -12.08
C ASN A 135 -10.86 6.28 -13.27
N TYR A 136 -9.87 5.63 -13.92
CA TYR A 136 -9.40 6.08 -15.22
C TYR A 136 -10.53 6.03 -16.27
N THR A 137 -10.76 7.13 -16.96
CA THR A 137 -11.75 7.24 -18.05
C THR A 137 -11.15 7.83 -19.32
N GLY A 138 -9.87 8.22 -19.33
CA GLY A 138 -9.19 8.75 -20.51
C GLY A 138 -7.86 9.42 -20.20
N LYS A 139 -7.20 9.95 -21.24
CA LYS A 139 -5.81 10.48 -21.16
C LYS A 139 -5.71 11.94 -20.71
N SER A 140 -6.81 12.72 -20.71
CA SER A 140 -6.76 14.11 -20.21
C SER A 140 -6.59 14.12 -18.68
N SER A 141 -5.95 15.14 -18.14
CA SER A 141 -5.62 15.23 -16.70
C SER A 141 -6.82 15.01 -15.78
N SER A 142 -8.00 15.49 -16.17
CA SER A 142 -9.26 15.28 -15.44
C SER A 142 -9.82 13.85 -15.51
N LYS A 143 -9.37 13.04 -16.49
CA LYS A 143 -9.82 11.67 -16.74
C LYS A 143 -8.80 10.60 -16.32
N ILE A 144 -7.58 11.03 -16.01
CA ILE A 144 -6.58 10.16 -15.40
C ILE A 144 -6.95 9.99 -13.92
N GLY A 145 -7.49 8.84 -13.57
CA GLY A 145 -7.94 8.53 -12.23
C GLY A 145 -6.82 8.32 -11.22
N TYR A 146 -7.12 7.56 -10.18
CA TYR A 146 -6.19 7.17 -9.13
C TYR A 146 -5.77 5.72 -9.33
N CYS A 147 -4.45 5.45 -9.29
CA CYS A 147 -3.89 4.14 -9.57
C CYS A 147 -4.19 3.17 -8.43
N VAL A 148 -5.11 2.24 -8.67
CA VAL A 148 -5.31 1.08 -7.79
C VAL A 148 -4.13 0.13 -7.98
N PHE A 149 -3.53 -0.32 -6.85
CA PHE A 149 -2.35 -1.19 -6.85
C PHE A 149 -2.45 -2.39 -5.91
N GLY A 150 -3.57 -2.51 -5.17
CA GLY A 150 -3.80 -3.62 -4.24
C GLY A 150 -5.19 -3.59 -3.63
N SER A 151 -5.47 -4.54 -2.74
CA SER A 151 -6.71 -4.60 -1.96
C SER A 151 -6.48 -5.15 -0.54
N VAL A 152 -7.41 -4.85 0.36
CA VAL A 152 -7.49 -5.44 1.69
C VAL A 152 -8.07 -6.85 1.57
N ILE A 153 -7.31 -7.84 2.04
CA ILE A 153 -7.73 -9.25 2.08
C ILE A 153 -8.19 -9.68 3.47
N GLU A 154 -7.64 -9.06 4.56
CA GLU A 154 -8.08 -9.29 5.94
C GLU A 154 -8.13 -7.94 6.70
N GLY A 155 -9.00 -7.85 7.73
CA GLY A 155 -9.14 -6.65 8.56
C GLY A 155 -10.02 -5.56 7.94
N LYS A 156 -10.97 -5.93 7.07
CA LYS A 156 -11.97 -5.00 6.51
C LYS A 156 -12.80 -4.33 7.60
N ASP A 157 -13.13 -5.05 8.66
CA ASP A 157 -13.81 -4.53 9.85
C ASP A 157 -13.01 -3.43 10.56
N ILE A 158 -11.67 -3.54 10.58
CA ILE A 158 -10.77 -2.49 11.11
C ILE A 158 -10.81 -1.25 10.22
N VAL A 159 -10.79 -1.43 8.88
CA VAL A 159 -10.92 -0.35 7.90
C VAL A 159 -12.25 0.38 8.09
N ASP A 160 -13.35 -0.35 8.20
CA ASP A 160 -14.70 0.20 8.42
C ASP A 160 -14.80 0.94 9.75
N LYS A 161 -14.21 0.39 10.82
CA LYS A 161 -14.16 1.02 12.14
C LYS A 161 -13.41 2.35 12.09
N ILE A 162 -12.27 2.41 11.38
CA ILE A 162 -11.51 3.65 11.18
C ILE A 162 -12.36 4.65 10.38
N GLY A 163 -13.02 4.21 9.30
CA GLY A 163 -13.88 5.03 8.45
C GLY A 163 -15.04 5.73 9.17
N LYS A 164 -15.41 5.24 10.37
CA LYS A 164 -16.46 5.83 11.21
C LYS A 164 -15.93 6.78 12.29
N PHE A 165 -14.62 7.06 12.33
CA PHE A 165 -14.07 7.96 13.33
C PHE A 165 -14.51 9.40 13.10
N LYS A 166 -14.87 10.08 14.19
CA LYS A 166 -15.10 11.54 14.16
C LYS A 166 -13.82 12.26 13.76
N THR A 167 -13.97 13.27 12.92
CA THR A 167 -12.88 14.07 12.39
C THR A 167 -13.02 15.54 12.79
N HIS A 168 -11.94 16.28 12.62
CA HIS A 168 -11.85 17.72 12.85
C HIS A 168 -10.83 18.33 11.88
N THR A 169 -10.79 19.66 11.83
CA THR A 169 -9.71 20.38 11.13
C THR A 169 -8.52 20.55 12.07
N LYS A 170 -7.31 20.21 11.60
CA LYS A 170 -6.07 20.36 12.34
C LYS A 170 -4.96 20.87 11.42
N ASN A 171 -4.25 21.93 11.82
CA ASN A 171 -3.16 22.55 11.03
C ASN A 171 -3.57 22.85 9.57
N GLY A 172 -4.81 23.35 9.37
CA GLY A 172 -5.33 23.63 8.03
C GLY A 172 -5.77 22.39 7.21
N GLN A 173 -5.59 21.19 7.73
CA GLN A 173 -6.03 19.94 7.11
C GLN A 173 -7.42 19.56 7.62
N SER A 174 -8.38 19.36 6.72
CA SER A 174 -9.71 18.84 7.06
C SER A 174 -9.70 17.32 7.22
N ASP A 175 -10.77 16.81 7.84
CA ASP A 175 -11.05 15.37 7.94
C ASP A 175 -9.99 14.57 8.74
N VAL A 176 -9.25 15.23 9.64
CA VAL A 176 -8.24 14.57 10.49
C VAL A 176 -8.96 13.81 11.61
N PRO A 177 -8.75 12.49 11.78
CA PRO A 177 -9.43 11.73 12.82
C PRO A 177 -9.00 12.20 14.22
N ILE A 178 -10.00 12.49 15.10
CA ILE A 178 -9.75 12.89 16.49
C ILE A 178 -8.97 11.79 17.22
N LYS A 179 -9.35 10.52 17.00
CA LYS A 179 -8.62 9.36 17.51
C LYS A 179 -7.55 8.97 16.50
N LYS A 180 -6.30 9.34 16.75
CA LYS A 180 -5.17 9.03 15.85
C LYS A 180 -5.11 7.55 15.49
N VAL A 181 -4.93 7.27 14.21
CA VAL A 181 -4.70 5.94 13.66
C VAL A 181 -3.24 5.87 13.21
N VAL A 182 -2.41 5.23 14.04
CA VAL A 182 -0.96 5.15 13.84
C VAL A 182 -0.61 3.83 13.19
N ILE A 183 0.15 3.88 12.10
CA ILE A 183 0.80 2.74 11.47
C ILE A 183 2.04 2.41 12.31
N LYS A 184 2.02 1.29 13.03
CA LYS A 184 3.16 0.81 13.82
C LYS A 184 4.26 0.30 12.90
N SER A 185 3.86 -0.49 11.90
CA SER A 185 4.75 -1.01 10.86
C SER A 185 3.94 -1.48 9.65
N ILE A 186 4.61 -1.58 8.49
CA ILE A 186 4.15 -2.36 7.34
C ILE A 186 5.24 -3.37 7.04
N LYS A 187 4.89 -4.67 6.97
CA LYS A 187 5.82 -5.76 6.73
C LYS A 187 5.30 -6.69 5.64
N GLN A 188 6.18 -7.17 4.80
CA GLN A 188 5.87 -8.23 3.84
C GLN A 188 5.69 -9.55 4.61
N ARG A 189 4.70 -10.35 4.19
CA ARG A 189 4.41 -11.69 4.74
C ARG A 189 4.88 -12.78 3.79
#